data_edd84ce53a2083ffd02827d20e369838
#
_entry.id   edd84ce53a2083ffd02827d20e369838
#
_cell.length_a   1.000
_cell.length_b   1.000
_cell.length_c   1.000
_cell.angle_alpha   90.00
_cell.angle_beta   90.00
_cell.angle_gamma   90.00
#
_symmetry.space_group_name_H-M   'P 1'
#
loop_
_entity.id
_entity.type
_entity.pdbx_description
1 polymer ?
#
loop_
_entity_poly.entity_id
_entity_poly.type
_entity_poly.pdbx_seq_one_letter_code
_entity_poly.pdbx_strand_id
1 'polypeptide(L)'
;MKKALLILTVLVAILAIAGCAKPAAKADSMVVKFGVFEPLTGANAAGGAEELDGIRLAQELYPTVTVGGKEYKIELAIADNKSDKVEAANAGQRLVDSDKVQLVLGSWGSGLSMAAGPIFKDAKIPAIGLSCTNPLVTKDNDFYFRVCFLDPFQGTVMANYAFKEVKAKKAVIIREVSNDYSVGLAKFFVDSFKALTGDDKAILAELNYNTNDQDFSAQLTQVKSLKPDVIFAPGNYTESALIIKQARELGITAPFLGGDTWEIAEFINVGKQAVEGAVMSAFFDNDAPLTPLSKVFVDAYQKKYGKLPSGTAVLGFDGYLLAIDAIKRADSIDPLKIRDAIAVTKGFAGAAGYVTLDANGDPIKSAVIKEVKGGKFVYKTTINP
;
A
#
# COMPACT_ATOMS: atom_id res chain seq x y z
N MET A 1 67.85 -47.74 -13.48
CA MET A 1 67.66 -46.30 -13.89
C MET A 1 66.56 -46.11 -14.96
N LYS A 2 66.38 -47.01 -15.92
CA LYS A 2 65.37 -46.83 -16.99
C LYS A 2 63.89 -46.98 -16.54
N LYS A 3 63.60 -47.75 -15.48
CA LYS A 3 62.23 -47.93 -14.95
C LYS A 3 61.76 -46.75 -14.10
N ALA A 4 62.67 -46.03 -13.44
CA ALA A 4 62.32 -44.83 -12.65
C ALA A 4 62.01 -43.59 -13.52
N LEU A 5 62.61 -43.49 -14.71
CA LEU A 5 62.39 -42.40 -15.65
C LEU A 5 61.01 -42.48 -16.36
N LEU A 6 60.52 -43.73 -16.57
CA LEU A 6 59.24 -44.00 -17.23
C LEU A 6 58.02 -43.60 -16.29
N ILE A 7 58.18 -43.82 -14.97
CA ILE A 7 57.12 -43.49 -13.99
C ILE A 7 57.05 -42.03 -13.79
N LEU A 8 58.17 -41.29 -13.86
CA LEU A 8 58.15 -39.79 -13.69
C LEU A 8 57.51 -39.08 -14.88
N THR A 9 57.68 -39.60 -16.12
CA THR A 9 57.06 -39.02 -17.33
C THR A 9 55.56 -39.29 -17.39
N VAL A 10 55.05 -40.41 -16.85
CA VAL A 10 53.60 -40.67 -16.79
C VAL A 10 52.96 -39.83 -15.72
N LEU A 11 53.63 -39.56 -14.58
CA LEU A 11 53.06 -38.67 -13.52
C LEU A 11 53.00 -37.20 -13.97
N VAL A 12 53.94 -36.69 -14.76
CA VAL A 12 53.91 -35.32 -15.29
C VAL A 12 52.83 -35.14 -16.37
N ALA A 13 52.54 -36.17 -17.16
CA ALA A 13 51.47 -36.17 -18.15
C ALA A 13 50.06 -36.15 -17.53
N ILE A 14 49.86 -36.78 -16.36
CA ILE A 14 48.60 -36.81 -15.63
C ILE A 14 48.34 -35.44 -14.92
N LEU A 15 49.37 -34.76 -14.45
CA LEU A 15 49.22 -33.41 -13.87
C LEU A 15 48.93 -32.33 -14.93
N ALA A 16 49.28 -32.51 -16.19
CA ALA A 16 49.03 -31.55 -17.26
C ALA A 16 47.56 -31.56 -17.78
N ILE A 17 46.80 -32.65 -17.52
CA ILE A 17 45.38 -32.76 -17.93
C ILE A 17 44.42 -32.17 -16.88
N ALA A 18 44.87 -32.02 -15.63
CA ALA A 18 44.04 -31.46 -14.55
C ALA A 18 43.98 -29.91 -14.54
N GLY A 19 44.70 -29.22 -15.41
CA GLY A 19 44.90 -27.76 -15.39
C GLY A 19 43.98 -26.93 -16.30
N CYS A 20 43.05 -27.51 -17.07
CA CYS A 20 42.19 -26.79 -18.01
C CYS A 20 40.69 -27.04 -17.80
N ALA A 21 40.23 -27.25 -16.57
CA ALA A 21 38.85 -26.98 -16.26
C ALA A 21 38.69 -25.46 -16.17
N LYS A 22 38.29 -24.81 -17.26
CA LYS A 22 37.73 -23.44 -17.17
C LYS A 22 36.68 -23.47 -16.06
N PRO A 23 36.76 -22.54 -15.07
CA PRO A 23 35.63 -22.39 -14.16
C PRO A 23 34.40 -22.22 -15.04
N ALA A 24 33.37 -23.05 -14.81
CA ALA A 24 32.10 -22.89 -15.45
C ALA A 24 31.72 -21.42 -15.24
N ALA A 25 31.62 -20.66 -16.33
CA ALA A 25 31.13 -19.31 -16.27
C ALA A 25 29.82 -19.41 -15.49
N LYS A 26 29.71 -18.73 -14.34
CA LYS A 26 28.42 -18.55 -13.69
C LYS A 26 27.53 -18.03 -14.81
N ALA A 27 26.52 -18.82 -15.19
CA ALA A 27 25.48 -18.34 -16.07
C ALA A 27 25.01 -17.03 -15.43
N ASP A 28 25.21 -15.90 -16.13
CA ASP A 28 24.68 -14.62 -15.68
C ASP A 28 23.20 -14.87 -15.44
N SER A 29 22.80 -14.91 -14.16
CA SER A 29 21.42 -15.14 -13.80
C SER A 29 20.64 -13.95 -14.39
N MET A 30 19.75 -14.24 -15.35
CA MET A 30 18.88 -13.22 -15.89
C MET A 30 18.07 -12.66 -14.73
N VAL A 31 18.05 -11.34 -14.59
CA VAL A 31 17.45 -10.63 -13.47
C VAL A 31 16.47 -9.60 -14.01
N VAL A 32 15.32 -9.49 -13.38
CA VAL A 32 14.42 -8.36 -13.47
C VAL A 32 14.34 -7.69 -12.10
N LYS A 33 14.53 -6.37 -12.05
CA LYS A 33 14.52 -5.63 -10.79
C LYS A 33 13.21 -4.88 -10.62
N PHE A 34 12.55 -5.10 -9.47
CA PHE A 34 11.42 -4.29 -9.02
C PHE A 34 11.91 -3.27 -8.02
N GLY A 35 11.64 -2.00 -8.26
CA GLY A 35 11.80 -0.95 -7.27
C GLY A 35 10.68 -1.05 -6.23
N VAL A 36 11.02 -0.82 -4.98
CA VAL A 36 10.06 -0.69 -3.89
C VAL A 36 10.39 0.59 -3.16
N PHE A 37 9.48 1.57 -3.17
CA PHE A 37 9.71 2.81 -2.43
C PHE A 37 8.59 3.01 -1.41
N GLU A 38 8.93 2.78 -0.15
CA GLU A 38 7.99 2.79 0.96
C GLU A 38 8.51 3.67 2.10
N PRO A 39 7.64 4.23 2.93
CA PRO A 39 8.06 4.84 4.18
C PRO A 39 8.47 3.75 5.17
N LEU A 40 9.77 3.47 5.26
CA LEU A 40 10.30 2.48 6.20
C LEU A 40 10.79 3.12 7.49
N THR A 41 10.93 4.45 7.48
CA THR A 41 11.20 5.29 8.66
C THR A 41 10.28 6.52 8.67
N GLY A 42 10.22 7.24 9.80
CA GLY A 42 9.35 8.41 9.97
C GLY A 42 7.92 8.06 10.39
N ALA A 43 7.00 9.02 10.27
CA ALA A 43 5.64 8.95 10.82
C ALA A 43 4.79 7.80 10.25
N ASN A 44 5.06 7.38 9.02
CA ASN A 44 4.27 6.38 8.29
C ASN A 44 4.95 5.00 8.23
N ALA A 45 6.01 4.78 9.01
CA ALA A 45 6.87 3.60 8.91
C ALA A 45 6.11 2.26 9.09
N ALA A 46 5.11 2.23 9.97
CA ALA A 46 4.34 1.01 10.20
C ALA A 46 3.52 0.60 8.96
N GLY A 47 2.91 1.58 8.26
CA GLY A 47 2.16 1.32 7.03
C GLY A 47 3.05 0.80 5.90
N GLY A 48 4.17 1.47 5.64
CA GLY A 48 5.12 1.04 4.61
C GLY A 48 5.77 -0.32 4.91
N ALA A 49 6.03 -0.61 6.18
CA ALA A 49 6.56 -1.91 6.58
C ALA A 49 5.56 -3.05 6.29
N GLU A 50 4.25 -2.84 6.49
CA GLU A 50 3.23 -3.85 6.19
C GLU A 50 3.10 -4.09 4.67
N GLU A 51 3.14 -3.05 3.83
CA GLU A 51 3.19 -3.22 2.36
C GLU A 51 4.42 -4.01 1.93
N LEU A 52 5.60 -3.67 2.47
CA LEU A 52 6.83 -4.38 2.19
C LEU A 52 6.78 -5.85 2.66
N ASP A 53 6.12 -6.15 3.77
CA ASP A 53 5.92 -7.53 4.23
C ASP A 53 5.09 -8.33 3.20
N GLY A 54 4.04 -7.75 2.63
CA GLY A 54 3.26 -8.35 1.56
C GLY A 54 4.09 -8.60 0.29
N ILE A 55 4.88 -7.61 -0.15
CA ILE A 55 5.78 -7.73 -1.31
C ILE A 55 6.82 -8.84 -1.08
N ARG A 56 7.45 -8.89 0.10
CA ARG A 56 8.45 -9.91 0.43
C ARG A 56 7.87 -11.31 0.52
N LEU A 57 6.64 -11.45 1.00
CA LEU A 57 5.95 -12.72 0.99
C LEU A 57 5.68 -13.18 -0.45
N ALA A 58 5.21 -12.27 -1.31
CA ALA A 58 4.97 -12.57 -2.71
C ALA A 58 6.27 -12.97 -3.44
N GLN A 59 7.37 -12.26 -3.19
CA GLN A 59 8.68 -12.61 -3.76
C GLN A 59 9.17 -13.99 -3.31
N GLU A 60 8.93 -14.35 -2.04
CA GLU A 60 9.33 -15.68 -1.54
C GLU A 60 8.55 -16.80 -2.21
N LEU A 61 7.24 -16.59 -2.42
CA LEU A 61 6.37 -17.58 -3.06
C LEU A 61 6.54 -17.63 -4.58
N TYR A 62 6.90 -16.50 -5.20
CA TYR A 62 7.02 -16.33 -6.66
C TYR A 62 8.32 -15.59 -7.01
N PRO A 63 9.50 -16.24 -6.78
CA PRO A 63 10.81 -15.58 -6.90
C PRO A 63 11.28 -15.34 -8.34
N THR A 64 10.57 -15.91 -9.33
CA THR A 64 10.98 -15.86 -10.74
C THR A 64 9.81 -15.56 -11.67
N VAL A 65 10.12 -15.10 -12.87
CA VAL A 65 9.16 -14.91 -13.97
C VAL A 65 9.77 -15.43 -15.29
N THR A 66 8.95 -16.10 -16.10
CA THR A 66 9.36 -16.57 -17.43
C THR A 66 9.05 -15.53 -18.48
N VAL A 67 10.04 -15.20 -19.33
CA VAL A 67 9.95 -14.25 -20.46
C VAL A 67 10.71 -14.85 -21.64
N GLY A 68 10.06 -14.95 -22.82
CA GLY A 68 10.67 -15.54 -24.01
C GLY A 68 11.19 -16.98 -23.81
N GLY A 69 10.50 -17.76 -22.95
CA GLY A 69 10.91 -19.12 -22.59
C GLY A 69 12.12 -19.19 -21.64
N LYS A 70 12.60 -18.06 -21.09
CA LYS A 70 13.73 -17.97 -20.17
C LYS A 70 13.24 -17.53 -18.80
N GLU A 71 13.82 -18.12 -17.74
CA GLU A 71 13.51 -17.76 -16.36
C GLU A 71 14.39 -16.60 -15.89
N TYR A 72 13.73 -15.55 -15.36
CA TYR A 72 14.35 -14.39 -14.75
C TYR A 72 14.10 -14.41 -13.25
N LYS A 73 15.15 -14.25 -12.46
CA LYS A 73 15.05 -14.01 -11.02
C LYS A 73 14.54 -12.60 -10.78
N ILE A 74 13.60 -12.44 -9.84
CA ILE A 74 13.10 -11.12 -9.44
C ILE A 74 13.92 -10.64 -8.25
N GLU A 75 14.53 -9.47 -8.37
CA GLU A 75 15.24 -8.79 -7.29
C GLU A 75 14.52 -7.52 -6.89
N LEU A 76 14.46 -7.23 -5.58
CA LEU A 76 13.88 -6.00 -5.05
C LEU A 76 14.98 -4.98 -4.77
N ALA A 77 14.86 -3.79 -5.36
CA ALA A 77 15.62 -2.61 -5.00
C ALA A 77 14.76 -1.76 -4.06
N ILE A 78 15.08 -1.77 -2.76
CA ILE A 78 14.27 -1.12 -1.73
C ILE A 78 14.84 0.25 -1.41
N ALA A 79 13.99 1.29 -1.46
CA ALA A 79 14.32 2.66 -1.14
C ALA A 79 13.33 3.20 -0.08
N ASP A 80 13.86 3.61 1.06
CA ASP A 80 13.11 4.28 2.12
C ASP A 80 12.84 5.74 1.74
N ASN A 81 11.59 6.15 1.68
CA ASN A 81 11.19 7.54 1.41
C ASN A 81 11.01 8.38 2.69
N LYS A 82 11.30 7.80 3.86
CA LYS A 82 11.36 8.45 5.18
C LYS A 82 10.06 9.20 5.57
N SER A 83 8.93 8.87 4.99
CA SER A 83 7.66 9.57 5.18
C SER A 83 7.70 11.05 4.77
N ASP A 84 8.59 11.42 3.85
CA ASP A 84 8.81 12.81 3.41
C ASP A 84 8.71 12.91 1.89
N LYS A 85 8.06 13.98 1.37
CA LYS A 85 7.84 14.15 -0.07
C LYS A 85 9.14 14.38 -0.86
N VAL A 86 10.12 15.08 -0.29
CA VAL A 86 11.41 15.32 -0.92
C VAL A 86 12.21 14.02 -0.98
N GLU A 87 12.22 13.28 0.11
CA GLU A 87 12.87 11.97 0.16
C GLU A 87 12.17 10.94 -0.73
N ALA A 88 10.86 11.03 -0.91
CA ALA A 88 10.13 10.18 -1.87
C ALA A 88 10.56 10.45 -3.31
N ALA A 89 10.74 11.71 -3.69
CA ALA A 89 11.30 12.07 -5.00
C ALA A 89 12.75 11.56 -5.14
N ASN A 90 13.59 11.73 -4.11
CA ASN A 90 14.97 11.23 -4.10
C ASN A 90 15.03 9.70 -4.21
N ALA A 91 14.16 8.99 -3.49
CA ALA A 91 14.04 7.54 -3.56
C ALA A 91 13.63 7.07 -4.97
N GLY A 92 12.63 7.74 -5.57
CA GLY A 92 12.21 7.48 -6.94
C GLY A 92 13.34 7.68 -7.95
N GLN A 93 14.07 8.79 -7.84
CA GLN A 93 15.21 9.09 -8.73
C GLN A 93 16.32 8.05 -8.58
N ARG A 94 16.63 7.62 -7.35
CA ARG A 94 17.61 6.54 -7.09
C ARG A 94 17.21 5.23 -7.77
N LEU A 95 15.94 4.81 -7.64
CA LEU A 95 15.44 3.57 -8.24
C LEU A 95 15.60 3.58 -9.76
N VAL A 96 15.35 4.74 -10.39
CA VAL A 96 15.49 4.92 -11.84
C VAL A 96 16.96 4.97 -12.26
N ASP A 97 17.76 5.86 -11.67
CA ASP A 97 19.08 6.19 -12.18
C ASP A 97 20.17 5.23 -11.71
N SER A 98 20.10 4.78 -10.46
CA SER A 98 21.14 3.95 -9.85
C SER A 98 20.80 2.48 -9.88
N ASP A 99 19.60 2.12 -9.43
CA ASP A 99 19.17 0.72 -9.30
C ASP A 99 18.69 0.13 -10.65
N LYS A 100 18.30 1.01 -11.62
CA LYS A 100 17.89 0.63 -12.99
C LYS A 100 16.75 -0.39 -12.99
N VAL A 101 15.69 -0.08 -12.25
CA VAL A 101 14.53 -0.97 -12.11
C VAL A 101 13.65 -0.99 -13.36
N GLN A 102 12.94 -2.08 -13.61
CA GLN A 102 12.02 -2.23 -14.74
C GLN A 102 10.60 -1.77 -14.42
N LEU A 103 10.22 -1.78 -13.14
CA LEU A 103 8.95 -1.25 -12.61
C LEU A 103 9.11 -0.91 -11.13
N VAL A 104 8.15 -0.14 -10.61
CA VAL A 104 8.15 0.29 -9.20
C VAL A 104 6.86 -0.15 -8.51
N LEU A 105 6.96 -0.57 -7.25
CA LEU A 105 5.86 -0.85 -6.33
C LEU A 105 5.90 0.18 -5.19
N GLY A 106 4.73 0.69 -4.80
CA GLY A 106 4.60 1.67 -3.72
C GLY A 106 4.00 3.00 -4.21
N SER A 107 3.78 3.93 -3.33
CA SER A 107 4.12 3.98 -1.91
C SER A 107 2.85 3.99 -1.06
N TRP A 108 2.95 3.52 0.18
CA TRP A 108 2.00 3.89 1.21
C TRP A 108 2.01 5.42 1.38
N GLY A 109 0.83 6.03 1.31
CA GLY A 109 0.71 7.49 1.38
C GLY A 109 0.68 8.18 0.01
N SER A 110 -0.50 8.75 -0.32
CA SER A 110 -0.75 9.37 -1.63
C SER A 110 0.20 10.52 -1.97
N GLY A 111 0.52 11.38 -0.98
CA GLY A 111 1.45 12.49 -1.18
C GLY A 111 2.87 12.07 -1.56
N LEU A 112 3.33 10.93 -1.04
CA LEU A 112 4.63 10.34 -1.36
C LEU A 112 4.63 9.79 -2.79
N SER A 113 3.55 9.09 -3.16
CA SER A 113 3.33 8.59 -4.53
C SER A 113 3.28 9.72 -5.56
N MET A 114 2.57 10.82 -5.25
CA MET A 114 2.50 12.00 -6.11
C MET A 114 3.85 12.70 -6.28
N ALA A 115 4.70 12.70 -5.25
CA ALA A 115 6.01 13.32 -5.31
C ALA A 115 6.99 12.57 -6.26
N ALA A 116 6.93 11.23 -6.28
CA ALA A 116 7.78 10.41 -7.14
C ALA A 116 7.17 10.13 -8.53
N GLY A 117 5.84 10.23 -8.66
CA GLY A 117 5.12 9.89 -9.89
C GLY A 117 5.65 10.55 -11.18
N PRO A 118 5.93 11.87 -11.20
CA PRO A 118 6.52 12.53 -12.37
C PRO A 118 7.87 11.94 -12.80
N ILE A 119 8.71 11.54 -11.84
CA ILE A 119 10.02 10.93 -12.09
C ILE A 119 9.87 9.61 -12.85
N PHE A 120 8.94 8.76 -12.42
CA PHE A 120 8.66 7.48 -13.08
C PHE A 120 8.11 7.68 -14.50
N LYS A 121 7.20 8.66 -14.67
CA LYS A 121 6.66 9.02 -15.99
C LYS A 121 7.73 9.49 -16.94
N ASP A 122 8.59 10.44 -16.52
CA ASP A 122 9.66 11.00 -17.34
C ASP A 122 10.69 9.94 -17.71
N ALA A 123 10.99 9.02 -16.80
CA ALA A 123 11.88 7.88 -17.03
C ALA A 123 11.22 6.76 -17.83
N LYS A 124 9.90 6.80 -18.06
CA LYS A 124 9.11 5.75 -18.72
C LYS A 124 9.18 4.39 -17.98
N ILE A 125 9.19 4.45 -16.66
CA ILE A 125 9.15 3.29 -15.77
C ILE A 125 7.75 3.18 -15.16
N PRO A 126 7.01 2.08 -15.37
CA PRO A 126 5.68 1.93 -14.77
C PRO A 126 5.76 1.77 -13.26
N ALA A 127 4.80 2.36 -12.55
CA ALA A 127 4.62 2.23 -11.12
C ALA A 127 3.24 1.63 -10.79
N ILE A 128 3.19 0.76 -9.79
CA ILE A 128 1.95 0.19 -9.23
C ILE A 128 1.82 0.68 -7.80
N GLY A 129 0.90 1.62 -7.58
CA GLY A 129 0.52 2.11 -6.26
C GLY A 129 -0.25 1.04 -5.49
N LEU A 130 0.08 0.89 -4.22
CA LEU A 130 -0.47 -0.16 -3.38
C LEU A 130 -1.69 0.38 -2.61
N SER A 131 -1.51 1.29 -1.65
CA SER A 131 -2.61 1.89 -0.87
C SER A 131 -2.75 3.42 -1.06
N CYS A 132 -2.18 3.98 -2.10
CA CYS A 132 -2.28 5.41 -2.40
C CYS A 132 -3.62 5.76 -3.08
N THR A 133 -4.65 6.06 -2.31
CA THR A 133 -6.05 6.15 -2.73
C THR A 133 -6.47 7.48 -3.37
N ASN A 134 -5.67 8.55 -3.22
CA ASN A 134 -6.02 9.86 -3.77
C ASN A 134 -6.03 9.84 -5.31
N PRO A 135 -7.09 10.32 -5.99
CA PRO A 135 -7.18 10.32 -7.45
C PRO A 135 -6.05 11.05 -8.16
N LEU A 136 -5.39 12.01 -7.49
CA LEU A 136 -4.31 12.79 -8.08
C LEU A 136 -3.04 11.98 -8.34
N VAL A 137 -2.90 10.78 -7.77
CA VAL A 137 -1.74 9.89 -7.98
C VAL A 137 -1.62 9.46 -9.45
N THR A 138 -2.73 9.09 -10.06
CA THR A 138 -2.79 8.61 -11.47
C THR A 138 -3.20 9.71 -12.45
N LYS A 139 -3.73 10.84 -11.93
CA LYS A 139 -4.19 11.93 -12.77
C LYS A 139 -3.05 12.46 -13.66
N ASP A 140 -3.30 12.49 -14.96
CA ASP A 140 -2.32 12.95 -15.98
C ASP A 140 -0.99 12.16 -15.96
N ASN A 141 -0.98 10.95 -15.39
CA ASN A 141 0.19 10.07 -15.29
C ASN A 141 -0.13 8.65 -15.77
N ASP A 142 0.06 8.39 -17.05
CA ASP A 142 -0.17 7.13 -17.72
C ASP A 142 0.90 6.04 -17.44
N PHE A 143 1.84 6.31 -16.54
CA PHE A 143 2.83 5.37 -16.01
C PHE A 143 2.55 4.97 -14.55
N TYR A 144 1.52 5.56 -13.90
CA TYR A 144 1.13 5.18 -12.55
C TYR A 144 -0.22 4.43 -12.57
N PHE A 145 -0.24 3.25 -12.02
CA PHE A 145 -1.40 2.37 -11.87
C PHE A 145 -1.61 2.08 -10.39
N ARG A 146 -2.71 1.43 -10.01
CA ARG A 146 -2.90 1.04 -8.60
C ARG A 146 -3.72 -0.24 -8.43
N VAL A 147 -3.66 -0.81 -7.22
CA VAL A 147 -4.44 -1.99 -6.84
C VAL A 147 -5.46 -1.72 -5.73
N CYS A 148 -5.50 -0.50 -5.17
CA CYS A 148 -6.46 -0.07 -4.15
C CYS A 148 -7.69 0.62 -4.75
N PHE A 149 -8.78 0.74 -3.99
CA PHE A 149 -9.89 1.64 -4.33
C PHE A 149 -9.48 3.12 -4.20
N LEU A 150 -10.38 4.04 -4.58
CA LEU A 150 -10.11 5.48 -4.59
C LEU A 150 -10.89 6.22 -3.49
N ASP A 151 -10.33 7.38 -3.05
CA ASP A 151 -10.96 8.26 -2.05
C ASP A 151 -12.37 8.75 -2.39
N PRO A 152 -12.77 9.03 -3.65
CA PRO A 152 -14.16 9.36 -3.97
C PRO A 152 -15.13 8.25 -3.54
N PHE A 153 -14.80 7.00 -3.79
CA PHE A 153 -15.59 5.86 -3.34
C PHE A 153 -15.52 5.70 -1.83
N GLN A 154 -14.31 5.74 -1.24
CA GLN A 154 -14.10 5.64 0.19
C GLN A 154 -14.87 6.71 0.98
N GLY A 155 -14.80 7.98 0.56
CA GLY A 155 -15.52 9.09 1.17
C GLY A 155 -17.03 8.89 1.11
N THR A 156 -17.55 8.40 -0.03
CA THR A 156 -18.97 8.09 -0.18
C THR A 156 -19.40 6.93 0.72
N VAL A 157 -18.59 5.87 0.83
CA VAL A 157 -18.84 4.72 1.72
C VAL A 157 -18.93 5.19 3.18
N MET A 158 -17.98 6.01 3.65
CA MET A 158 -17.98 6.48 5.03
C MET A 158 -19.08 7.50 5.32
N ALA A 159 -19.44 8.35 4.36
CA ALA A 159 -20.59 9.25 4.48
C ALA A 159 -21.92 8.49 4.56
N ASN A 160 -22.08 7.43 3.75
CA ASN A 160 -23.24 6.53 3.84
C ASN A 160 -23.31 5.83 5.20
N TYR A 161 -22.18 5.35 5.71
CA TYR A 161 -22.12 4.74 7.04
C TYR A 161 -22.55 5.75 8.13
N ALA A 162 -21.99 6.97 8.09
CA ALA A 162 -22.38 8.03 9.01
C ALA A 162 -23.90 8.34 8.96
N PHE A 163 -24.45 8.45 7.74
CA PHE A 163 -25.86 8.81 7.57
C PHE A 163 -26.82 7.64 7.88
N LYS A 164 -26.51 6.43 7.40
CA LYS A 164 -27.44 5.28 7.47
C LYS A 164 -27.29 4.47 8.76
N GLU A 165 -26.08 4.23 9.23
CA GLU A 165 -25.80 3.39 10.40
C GLU A 165 -25.73 4.21 11.69
N VAL A 166 -24.94 5.29 11.70
CA VAL A 166 -24.84 6.21 12.84
C VAL A 166 -26.09 7.09 12.97
N LYS A 167 -26.88 7.27 11.90
CA LYS A 167 -28.03 8.20 11.81
C LYS A 167 -27.65 9.66 12.02
N ALA A 168 -26.39 10.00 11.72
CA ALA A 168 -25.86 11.34 11.89
C ALA A 168 -26.52 12.35 10.94
N LYS A 169 -26.77 13.55 11.44
CA LYS A 169 -27.24 14.72 10.69
C LYS A 169 -26.21 15.83 10.66
N LYS A 170 -25.33 15.86 11.64
CA LYS A 170 -24.28 16.87 11.82
C LYS A 170 -22.93 16.21 12.05
N ALA A 171 -21.93 16.61 11.30
CA ALA A 171 -20.58 16.11 11.41
C ALA A 171 -19.57 17.23 11.68
N VAL A 172 -18.47 16.87 12.33
CA VAL A 172 -17.23 17.66 12.38
C VAL A 172 -16.15 16.86 11.65
N ILE A 173 -15.32 17.56 10.89
CA ILE A 173 -14.14 17.00 10.22
C ILE A 173 -12.89 17.42 10.98
N ILE A 174 -11.97 16.50 11.23
CA ILE A 174 -10.64 16.79 11.75
C ILE A 174 -9.62 16.21 10.77
N ARG A 175 -8.89 17.07 10.05
CA ARG A 175 -8.01 16.64 8.96
C ARG A 175 -6.58 17.13 9.11
N GLU A 176 -5.66 16.31 8.61
CA GLU A 176 -4.24 16.58 8.51
C GLU A 176 -3.96 17.41 7.24
N VAL A 177 -3.73 18.73 7.39
CA VAL A 177 -3.63 19.63 6.22
C VAL A 177 -2.31 19.48 5.45
N SER A 178 -1.28 18.92 6.05
CA SER A 178 0.01 18.61 5.39
C SER A 178 -0.04 17.32 4.54
N ASN A 179 -1.15 16.56 4.64
CA ASN A 179 -1.32 15.26 4.02
C ASN A 179 -2.40 15.30 2.92
N ASP A 180 -1.98 15.11 1.65
CA ASP A 180 -2.88 15.15 0.49
C ASP A 180 -3.99 14.09 0.54
N TYR A 181 -3.72 12.91 1.12
CA TYR A 181 -4.74 11.89 1.36
C TYR A 181 -5.84 12.43 2.30
N SER A 182 -5.46 12.92 3.46
CA SER A 182 -6.40 13.40 4.47
C SER A 182 -7.26 14.55 3.95
N VAL A 183 -6.66 15.50 3.25
CA VAL A 183 -7.37 16.63 2.63
C VAL A 183 -8.35 16.15 1.55
N GLY A 184 -7.91 15.24 0.69
CA GLY A 184 -8.74 14.69 -0.39
C GLY A 184 -9.92 13.89 0.13
N LEU A 185 -9.66 12.92 1.02
CA LEU A 185 -10.70 12.06 1.60
C LEU A 185 -11.72 12.85 2.42
N ALA A 186 -11.27 13.86 3.20
CA ALA A 186 -12.15 14.75 3.91
C ALA A 186 -13.14 15.45 2.96
N LYS A 187 -12.65 15.97 1.84
CA LYS A 187 -13.49 16.61 0.83
C LYS A 187 -14.55 15.66 0.28
N PHE A 188 -14.19 14.45 -0.11
CA PHE A 188 -15.14 13.49 -0.67
C PHE A 188 -16.21 13.05 0.34
N PHE A 189 -15.83 12.91 1.62
CA PHE A 189 -16.79 12.67 2.68
C PHE A 189 -17.77 13.87 2.85
N VAL A 190 -17.25 15.09 2.91
CA VAL A 190 -18.04 16.33 3.06
C VAL A 190 -19.07 16.45 1.94
N ASP A 191 -18.62 16.31 0.68
CA ASP A 191 -19.49 16.42 -0.49
C ASP A 191 -20.62 15.36 -0.44
N SER A 192 -20.26 14.10 -0.15
CA SER A 192 -21.22 13.00 -0.06
C SER A 192 -22.17 13.14 1.13
N PHE A 193 -21.68 13.57 2.30
CA PHE A 193 -22.50 13.71 3.50
C PHE A 193 -23.52 14.85 3.36
N LYS A 194 -23.12 15.98 2.79
CA LYS A 194 -24.03 17.08 2.46
C LYS A 194 -25.12 16.65 1.49
N ALA A 195 -24.74 15.91 0.43
CA ALA A 195 -25.71 15.38 -0.53
C ALA A 195 -26.72 14.42 0.12
N LEU A 196 -26.26 13.53 1.02
CA LEU A 196 -27.12 12.58 1.72
C LEU A 196 -28.07 13.24 2.72
N THR A 197 -27.62 14.27 3.42
CA THR A 197 -28.44 15.00 4.41
C THR A 197 -29.38 16.02 3.77
N GLY A 198 -29.09 16.47 2.55
CA GLY A 198 -29.76 17.58 1.90
C GLY A 198 -29.57 18.93 2.63
N ASP A 199 -28.50 19.06 3.41
CA ASP A 199 -28.21 20.22 4.26
C ASP A 199 -26.77 20.70 4.07
N ASP A 200 -26.59 21.85 3.44
CA ASP A 200 -25.27 22.47 3.26
C ASP A 200 -24.57 22.83 4.58
N LYS A 201 -25.33 22.89 5.68
CA LYS A 201 -24.83 23.12 7.04
C LYS A 201 -24.68 21.83 7.85
N ALA A 202 -24.66 20.66 7.19
CA ALA A 202 -24.44 19.37 7.85
C ALA A 202 -23.04 19.26 8.46
N ILE A 203 -22.05 19.96 7.90
CA ILE A 203 -20.69 20.06 8.45
C ILE A 203 -20.63 21.28 9.36
N LEU A 204 -20.45 21.02 10.67
CA LEU A 204 -20.41 22.05 11.70
C LEU A 204 -19.06 22.79 11.72
N ALA A 205 -17.98 22.09 11.45
CA ALA A 205 -16.63 22.64 11.33
C ALA A 205 -15.71 21.69 10.58
N GLU A 206 -14.69 22.26 9.94
CA GLU A 206 -13.51 21.56 9.42
C GLU A 206 -12.29 22.07 10.20
N LEU A 207 -11.71 21.22 11.02
CA LEU A 207 -10.62 21.51 11.93
C LEU A 207 -9.33 20.89 11.40
N ASN A 208 -8.23 21.60 11.54
CA ASN A 208 -6.98 21.27 10.91
C ASN A 208 -5.89 20.96 11.96
N TYR A 209 -4.97 20.05 11.61
CA TYR A 209 -3.74 19.80 12.31
C TYR A 209 -2.62 19.46 11.30
N ASN A 210 -1.38 19.39 11.75
CA ASN A 210 -0.21 19.00 10.92
C ASN A 210 0.33 17.66 11.35
N THR A 211 1.04 17.00 10.44
CA THR A 211 1.79 15.77 10.73
C THR A 211 2.68 15.97 11.95
N ASN A 212 2.71 14.97 12.84
CA ASN A 212 3.43 14.96 14.11
C ASN A 212 2.88 15.91 15.20
N ASP A 213 1.74 16.55 15.02
CA ASP A 213 1.08 17.26 16.12
C ASP A 213 0.72 16.26 17.25
N GLN A 214 0.89 16.69 18.50
CA GLN A 214 0.67 15.86 19.69
C GLN A 214 -0.45 16.37 20.60
N ASP A 215 -0.84 17.62 20.45
CA ASP A 215 -1.88 18.29 21.23
C ASP A 215 -3.00 18.78 20.31
N PHE A 216 -4.21 18.27 20.55
CA PHE A 216 -5.42 18.57 19.79
C PHE A 216 -6.48 19.28 20.65
N SER A 217 -6.10 19.78 21.81
CA SER A 217 -7.02 20.40 22.80
C SER A 217 -7.81 21.56 22.24
N ALA A 218 -7.22 22.39 21.37
CA ALA A 218 -7.90 23.50 20.72
C ALA A 218 -9.03 23.03 19.80
N GLN A 219 -8.75 22.07 18.92
CA GLN A 219 -9.74 21.46 18.02
C GLN A 219 -10.84 20.75 18.82
N LEU A 220 -10.46 19.96 19.81
CA LEU A 220 -11.39 19.16 20.61
C LEU A 220 -12.27 20.02 21.53
N THR A 221 -11.79 21.16 22.02
CA THR A 221 -12.61 22.14 22.73
C THR A 221 -13.74 22.66 21.83
N GLN A 222 -13.43 22.94 20.56
CA GLN A 222 -14.43 23.37 19.58
C GLN A 222 -15.42 22.22 19.28
N VAL A 223 -14.94 21.00 19.05
CA VAL A 223 -15.80 19.81 18.86
C VAL A 223 -16.78 19.65 20.02
N LYS A 224 -16.29 19.75 21.27
CA LYS A 224 -17.10 19.63 22.48
C LYS A 224 -18.24 20.66 22.53
N SER A 225 -17.98 21.90 22.10
CA SER A 225 -18.99 22.95 22.05
C SER A 225 -20.03 22.73 20.95
N LEU A 226 -19.62 22.21 19.80
CA LEU A 226 -20.44 21.96 18.62
C LEU A 226 -21.38 20.75 18.77
N LYS A 227 -21.00 19.76 19.59
CA LYS A 227 -21.76 18.53 19.85
C LYS A 227 -22.20 17.82 18.56
N PRO A 228 -21.27 17.41 17.69
CA PRO A 228 -21.63 16.70 16.45
C PRO A 228 -22.20 15.31 16.74
N ASP A 229 -23.01 14.80 15.80
CA ASP A 229 -23.48 13.42 15.83
C ASP A 229 -22.37 12.41 15.50
N VAL A 230 -21.37 12.84 14.70
CA VAL A 230 -20.25 12.04 14.24
C VAL A 230 -19.01 12.91 13.99
N ILE A 231 -17.83 12.36 14.18
CA ILE A 231 -16.56 12.98 13.84
C ILE A 231 -15.90 12.15 12.75
N PHE A 232 -15.58 12.77 11.61
CA PHE A 232 -14.78 12.12 10.57
C PHE A 232 -13.35 12.66 10.62
N ALA A 233 -12.39 11.77 10.88
CA ALA A 233 -10.99 12.14 11.07
C ALA A 233 -10.06 11.33 10.12
N PRO A 234 -10.03 11.65 8.81
CA PRO A 234 -9.30 10.88 7.81
C PRO A 234 -7.80 11.19 7.82
N GLY A 235 -7.16 11.13 8.99
CA GLY A 235 -5.72 11.28 9.14
C GLY A 235 -5.01 9.93 9.26
N ASN A 236 -3.68 9.99 9.42
CA ASN A 236 -2.89 8.79 9.65
C ASN A 236 -3.14 8.22 11.05
N TYR A 237 -2.75 6.96 11.25
CA TYR A 237 -3.09 6.16 12.43
C TYR A 237 -2.64 6.77 13.75
N THR A 238 -1.43 7.36 13.84
CA THR A 238 -0.87 7.86 15.12
C THR A 238 -1.66 9.08 15.63
N GLU A 239 -1.77 10.12 14.83
CA GLU A 239 -2.46 11.36 15.18
C GLU A 239 -3.96 11.11 15.40
N SER A 240 -4.58 10.29 14.54
CA SER A 240 -5.99 9.93 14.70
C SER A 240 -6.26 9.20 16.03
N ALA A 241 -5.39 8.28 16.42
CA ALA A 241 -5.50 7.60 17.71
C ALA A 241 -5.34 8.57 18.89
N LEU A 242 -4.39 9.53 18.80
CA LEU A 242 -4.19 10.58 19.82
C LEU A 242 -5.38 11.53 19.90
N ILE A 243 -5.95 11.94 18.77
CA ILE A 243 -7.18 12.77 18.69
C ILE A 243 -8.31 12.06 19.43
N ILE A 244 -8.55 10.79 19.13
CA ILE A 244 -9.62 10.02 19.77
C ILE A 244 -9.35 9.90 21.28
N LYS A 245 -8.13 9.61 21.69
CA LYS A 245 -7.75 9.50 23.10
C LYS A 245 -8.04 10.81 23.86
N GLN A 246 -7.55 11.93 23.36
CA GLN A 246 -7.76 13.24 23.97
C GLN A 246 -9.26 13.64 23.94
N ALA A 247 -10.00 13.26 22.90
CA ALA A 247 -11.45 13.48 22.85
C ALA A 247 -12.17 12.74 23.97
N ARG A 248 -11.82 11.47 24.23
CA ARG A 248 -12.41 10.68 25.33
C ARG A 248 -12.05 11.26 26.71
N GLU A 249 -10.83 11.75 26.90
CA GLU A 249 -10.39 12.42 28.13
C GLU A 249 -11.20 13.73 28.37
N LEU A 250 -11.59 14.44 27.31
CA LEU A 250 -12.48 15.61 27.38
C LEU A 250 -13.97 15.27 27.53
N GLY A 251 -14.33 13.97 27.54
CA GLY A 251 -15.71 13.49 27.66
C GLY A 251 -16.52 13.59 26.37
N ILE A 252 -15.86 13.71 25.20
CA ILE A 252 -16.52 13.66 23.89
C ILE A 252 -16.86 12.20 23.60
N THR A 253 -18.16 11.87 23.46
CA THR A 253 -18.66 10.52 23.25
C THR A 253 -19.08 10.25 21.80
N ALA A 254 -19.12 11.27 20.95
CA ALA A 254 -19.48 11.14 19.54
C ALA A 254 -18.63 10.04 18.88
N PRO A 255 -19.21 9.20 18.00
CA PRO A 255 -18.48 8.17 17.26
C PRO A 255 -17.46 8.80 16.32
N PHE A 256 -16.32 8.14 16.21
CA PHE A 256 -15.26 8.50 15.28
C PHE A 256 -15.26 7.56 14.07
N LEU A 257 -15.21 8.15 12.90
CA LEU A 257 -15.05 7.45 11.63
C LEU A 257 -13.76 7.91 10.95
N GLY A 258 -13.08 6.97 10.27
CA GLY A 258 -11.85 7.25 9.53
C GLY A 258 -11.72 6.47 8.23
N GLY A 259 -10.53 6.53 7.66
CA GLY A 259 -10.19 5.83 6.43
C GLY A 259 -9.34 4.59 6.65
N ASP A 260 -8.85 4.04 5.55
CA ASP A 260 -8.04 2.82 5.48
C ASP A 260 -6.74 2.88 6.28
N THR A 261 -6.18 4.08 6.45
CA THR A 261 -4.95 4.32 7.22
C THR A 261 -5.06 3.94 8.70
N TRP A 262 -6.27 3.73 9.23
CA TRP A 262 -6.46 3.31 10.62
C TRP A 262 -6.28 1.81 10.83
N GLU A 263 -6.33 1.00 9.77
CA GLU A 263 -6.15 -0.46 9.87
C GLU A 263 -4.67 -0.84 10.02
N ILE A 264 -3.97 -0.18 10.91
CA ILE A 264 -2.57 -0.46 11.30
C ILE A 264 -2.55 -0.75 12.80
N ALA A 265 -1.79 -1.77 13.22
CA ALA A 265 -1.73 -2.19 14.63
C ALA A 265 -1.40 -1.02 15.57
N GLU A 266 -0.61 -0.06 15.10
CA GLU A 266 -0.20 1.13 15.86
C GLU A 266 -1.38 2.02 16.26
N PHE A 267 -2.47 2.08 15.47
CA PHE A 267 -3.69 2.79 15.83
C PHE A 267 -4.27 2.28 17.17
N ILE A 268 -4.34 0.96 17.33
CA ILE A 268 -4.81 0.34 18.57
C ILE A 268 -3.75 0.49 19.68
N ASN A 269 -2.47 0.32 19.38
CA ASN A 269 -1.39 0.43 20.35
C ASN A 269 -1.32 1.82 21.01
N VAL A 270 -1.52 2.89 20.21
CA VAL A 270 -1.53 4.28 20.68
C VAL A 270 -2.85 4.62 21.37
N GLY A 271 -3.96 4.30 20.73
CA GLY A 271 -5.30 4.68 21.20
C GLY A 271 -5.83 3.83 22.35
N LYS A 272 -5.38 2.57 22.46
CA LYS A 272 -5.80 1.60 23.47
C LYS A 272 -7.33 1.53 23.60
N GLN A 273 -7.86 1.62 24.80
CA GLN A 273 -9.30 1.58 25.07
C GLN A 273 -10.06 2.79 24.49
N ALA A 274 -9.38 3.91 24.23
CA ALA A 274 -10.06 5.11 23.72
C ALA A 274 -10.58 4.96 22.29
N VAL A 275 -9.94 4.12 21.47
CA VAL A 275 -10.35 3.86 20.08
C VAL A 275 -11.40 2.76 19.95
N GLU A 276 -11.86 2.17 21.05
CA GLU A 276 -12.94 1.20 21.04
C GLU A 276 -14.19 1.81 20.40
N GLY A 277 -14.83 1.09 19.45
CA GLY A 277 -15.96 1.57 18.67
C GLY A 277 -15.60 2.53 17.52
N ALA A 278 -14.32 2.82 17.27
CA ALA A 278 -13.90 3.55 16.08
C ALA A 278 -14.14 2.70 14.83
N VAL A 279 -14.67 3.32 13.76
CA VAL A 279 -15.03 2.62 12.52
C VAL A 279 -14.24 3.20 11.35
N MET A 280 -13.76 2.32 10.48
CA MET A 280 -12.95 2.68 9.32
C MET A 280 -13.32 1.89 8.08
N SER A 281 -13.01 2.44 6.91
CA SER A 281 -12.90 1.66 5.68
C SER A 281 -11.57 0.91 5.64
N ALA A 282 -11.54 -0.22 4.95
CA ALA A 282 -10.37 -1.08 4.80
C ALA A 282 -10.39 -1.77 3.44
N PHE A 283 -9.25 -2.34 3.02
CA PHE A 283 -9.10 -2.98 1.72
C PHE A 283 -9.48 -4.46 1.72
N PHE A 284 -9.39 -5.12 2.86
CA PHE A 284 -9.48 -6.57 2.98
C PHE A 284 -9.91 -7.00 4.38
N ASP A 285 -10.51 -8.19 4.47
CA ASP A 285 -10.73 -8.85 5.74
C ASP A 285 -10.41 -10.34 5.65
N ASN A 286 -9.77 -10.86 6.71
CA ASN A 286 -9.31 -12.24 6.78
C ASN A 286 -10.47 -13.24 6.82
N ASP A 287 -11.62 -12.84 7.35
CA ASP A 287 -12.83 -13.67 7.50
C ASP A 287 -13.80 -13.52 6.32
N ALA A 288 -13.51 -12.59 5.38
CA ALA A 288 -14.32 -12.33 4.18
C ALA A 288 -13.49 -12.45 2.89
N PRO A 289 -12.97 -13.64 2.55
CA PRO A 289 -12.12 -13.84 1.37
C PRO A 289 -12.88 -13.54 0.08
N LEU A 290 -12.27 -12.77 -0.80
CA LEU A 290 -12.88 -12.32 -2.08
C LEU A 290 -12.47 -13.20 -3.27
N THR A 291 -11.36 -13.93 -3.16
CA THR A 291 -10.85 -14.85 -4.19
C THR A 291 -10.24 -16.10 -3.55
N PRO A 292 -10.00 -17.17 -4.30
CA PRO A 292 -9.25 -18.33 -3.79
C PRO A 292 -7.84 -17.98 -3.31
N LEU A 293 -7.23 -16.94 -3.89
CA LEU A 293 -5.90 -16.48 -3.51
C LEU A 293 -5.87 -15.81 -2.12
N SER A 294 -7.00 -15.25 -1.66
CA SER A 294 -7.12 -14.65 -0.34
C SER A 294 -6.68 -15.62 0.77
N LYS A 295 -7.17 -16.87 0.72
CA LYS A 295 -6.81 -17.88 1.73
C LYS A 295 -5.34 -18.28 1.63
N VAL A 296 -4.81 -18.44 0.44
CA VAL A 296 -3.38 -18.76 0.22
C VAL A 296 -2.49 -17.69 0.82
N PHE A 297 -2.84 -16.41 0.60
CA PHE A 297 -2.12 -15.28 1.17
C PHE A 297 -2.17 -15.28 2.71
N VAL A 298 -3.38 -15.38 3.30
CA VAL A 298 -3.57 -15.34 4.76
C VAL A 298 -2.79 -16.46 5.45
N ASP A 299 -2.91 -17.70 4.95
CA ASP A 299 -2.22 -18.87 5.52
C ASP A 299 -0.69 -18.69 5.44
N ALA A 300 -0.17 -18.23 4.30
CA ALA A 300 1.26 -18.02 4.10
C ALA A 300 1.80 -16.86 4.95
N TYR A 301 1.04 -15.77 5.05
CA TYR A 301 1.40 -14.60 5.86
C TYR A 301 1.45 -14.96 7.35
N GLN A 302 0.41 -15.63 7.85
CA GLN A 302 0.36 -16.08 9.23
C GLN A 302 1.49 -17.06 9.57
N LYS A 303 1.79 -17.98 8.65
CA LYS A 303 2.91 -18.93 8.82
C LYS A 303 4.25 -18.21 8.91
N LYS A 304 4.47 -17.17 8.10
CA LYS A 304 5.74 -16.44 8.03
C LYS A 304 5.92 -15.45 9.17
N TYR A 305 4.88 -14.66 9.47
CA TYR A 305 4.97 -13.53 10.41
C TYR A 305 4.32 -13.78 11.77
N GLY A 306 3.64 -14.90 11.97
CA GLY A 306 2.98 -15.27 13.24
C GLY A 306 1.76 -14.40 13.61
N LYS A 307 1.27 -13.58 12.68
CA LYS A 307 0.11 -12.68 12.85
C LYS A 307 -0.76 -12.71 11.60
N LEU A 308 -2.03 -12.31 11.74
CA LEU A 308 -2.90 -12.08 10.57
C LEU A 308 -2.43 -10.85 9.78
N PRO A 309 -2.58 -10.85 8.45
CA PRO A 309 -2.25 -9.69 7.63
C PRO A 309 -3.28 -8.57 7.79
N SER A 310 -2.83 -7.33 7.58
CA SER A 310 -3.69 -6.16 7.35
C SER A 310 -4.13 -6.06 5.90
N GLY A 311 -5.10 -5.18 5.62
CA GLY A 311 -5.49 -4.82 4.27
C GLY A 311 -4.36 -4.16 3.46
N THR A 312 -3.44 -3.50 4.13
CA THR A 312 -2.25 -2.88 3.53
C THR A 312 -1.25 -3.96 3.06
N ALA A 313 -0.99 -4.97 3.88
CA ALA A 313 -0.09 -6.07 3.51
C ALA A 313 -0.58 -6.86 2.28
N VAL A 314 -1.89 -7.07 2.16
CA VAL A 314 -2.44 -7.80 1.00
C VAL A 314 -2.27 -7.01 -0.29
N LEU A 315 -2.32 -5.68 -0.25
CA LEU A 315 -2.10 -4.85 -1.44
C LEU A 315 -0.64 -4.91 -1.91
N GLY A 316 0.33 -4.98 -0.98
CA GLY A 316 1.73 -5.24 -1.31
C GLY A 316 1.92 -6.57 -2.06
N PHE A 317 1.24 -7.62 -1.59
CA PHE A 317 1.23 -8.92 -2.25
C PHE A 317 0.59 -8.86 -3.65
N ASP A 318 -0.57 -8.22 -3.76
CA ASP A 318 -1.30 -8.10 -5.03
C ASP A 318 -0.55 -7.24 -6.06
N GLY A 319 0.08 -6.15 -5.64
CA GLY A 319 0.88 -5.31 -6.53
C GLY A 319 2.06 -6.07 -7.14
N TYR A 320 2.75 -6.86 -6.32
CA TYR A 320 3.84 -7.72 -6.81
C TYR A 320 3.33 -8.77 -7.80
N LEU A 321 2.21 -9.43 -7.52
CA LEU A 321 1.64 -10.43 -8.44
C LEU A 321 1.11 -9.82 -9.73
N LEU A 322 0.52 -8.61 -9.68
CA LEU A 322 0.11 -7.88 -10.88
C LEU A 322 1.32 -7.53 -11.76
N ALA A 323 2.45 -7.17 -11.14
CA ALA A 323 3.69 -6.92 -11.87
C ALA A 323 4.18 -8.18 -12.62
N ILE A 324 4.18 -9.34 -11.97
CA ILE A 324 4.52 -10.63 -12.61
C ILE A 324 3.55 -10.96 -13.75
N ASP A 325 2.25 -10.80 -13.52
CA ASP A 325 1.22 -11.07 -14.53
C ASP A 325 1.42 -10.17 -15.76
N ALA A 326 1.68 -8.90 -15.55
CA ALA A 326 1.95 -7.95 -16.63
C ALA A 326 3.21 -8.32 -17.43
N ILE A 327 4.32 -8.69 -16.76
CA ILE A 327 5.54 -9.15 -17.42
C ILE A 327 5.28 -10.39 -18.27
N LYS A 328 4.52 -11.37 -17.75
CA LYS A 328 4.13 -12.57 -18.50
C LYS A 328 3.30 -12.24 -19.73
N ARG A 329 2.31 -11.34 -19.59
CA ARG A 329 1.47 -10.91 -20.72
C ARG A 329 2.25 -10.11 -21.77
N ALA A 330 3.19 -9.29 -21.33
CA ALA A 330 4.10 -8.54 -22.20
C ALA A 330 5.12 -9.43 -22.91
N ASP A 331 5.38 -10.62 -22.37
CA ASP A 331 6.53 -11.49 -22.71
C ASP A 331 7.84 -10.70 -22.86
N SER A 332 8.07 -9.76 -21.94
CA SER A 332 9.18 -8.79 -22.00
C SER A 332 9.49 -8.21 -20.63
N ILE A 333 10.78 -7.86 -20.44
CA ILE A 333 11.22 -7.04 -19.30
C ILE A 333 11.41 -5.55 -19.68
N ASP A 334 11.03 -5.17 -20.89
CA ASP A 334 11.03 -3.77 -21.33
C ASP A 334 9.95 -2.98 -20.58
N PRO A 335 10.30 -1.86 -19.90
CA PRO A 335 9.36 -1.10 -19.10
C PRO A 335 8.13 -0.57 -19.87
N LEU A 336 8.27 -0.19 -21.14
CA LEU A 336 7.15 0.28 -21.96
C LEU A 336 6.16 -0.84 -22.25
N LYS A 337 6.65 -2.03 -22.56
CA LYS A 337 5.79 -3.20 -22.80
C LYS A 337 5.10 -3.67 -21.51
N ILE A 338 5.82 -3.59 -20.37
CA ILE A 338 5.24 -3.86 -19.05
C ILE A 338 4.13 -2.84 -18.76
N ARG A 339 4.39 -1.56 -18.96
CA ARG A 339 3.40 -0.48 -18.79
C ARG A 339 2.14 -0.74 -19.61
N ASP A 340 2.30 -1.06 -20.90
CA ASP A 340 1.17 -1.32 -21.80
C ASP A 340 0.37 -2.57 -21.36
N ALA A 341 1.06 -3.59 -20.86
CA ALA A 341 0.41 -4.77 -20.31
C ALA A 341 -0.33 -4.49 -19.01
N ILE A 342 0.19 -3.62 -18.12
CA ILE A 342 -0.53 -3.19 -16.91
C ILE A 342 -1.80 -2.43 -17.31
N ALA A 343 -1.70 -1.47 -18.23
CA ALA A 343 -2.80 -0.58 -18.61
C ALA A 343 -4.05 -1.33 -19.15
N VAL A 344 -3.88 -2.52 -19.71
CA VAL A 344 -4.98 -3.35 -20.23
C VAL A 344 -5.42 -4.46 -19.27
N THR A 345 -5.06 -4.38 -17.99
CA THR A 345 -5.42 -5.39 -16.99
C THR A 345 -6.93 -5.50 -16.82
N LYS A 346 -7.47 -6.72 -16.99
CA LYS A 346 -8.90 -7.04 -16.81
C LYS A 346 -9.05 -8.33 -16.02
N GLY A 347 -9.78 -8.26 -14.90
CA GLY A 347 -10.13 -9.43 -14.10
C GLY A 347 -8.92 -10.14 -13.47
N PHE A 348 -7.82 -9.42 -13.20
CA PHE A 348 -6.71 -10.01 -12.45
C PHE A 348 -7.19 -10.40 -11.05
N ALA A 349 -7.03 -11.68 -10.70
CA ALA A 349 -7.45 -12.21 -9.40
C ALA A 349 -6.34 -12.03 -8.36
N GLY A 350 -6.40 -10.94 -7.61
CA GLY A 350 -5.54 -10.70 -6.45
C GLY A 350 -6.12 -11.32 -5.17
N ALA A 351 -5.37 -11.31 -4.07
CA ALA A 351 -5.84 -11.76 -2.77
C ALA A 351 -6.87 -10.78 -2.16
N ALA A 352 -6.75 -9.48 -2.43
CA ALA A 352 -7.72 -8.44 -2.05
C ALA A 352 -8.85 -8.25 -3.08
N GLY A 353 -9.16 -9.26 -3.89
CA GLY A 353 -10.23 -9.20 -4.90
C GLY A 353 -9.71 -9.00 -6.32
N TYR A 354 -10.66 -8.80 -7.24
CA TYR A 354 -10.36 -8.65 -8.66
C TYR A 354 -9.93 -7.23 -9.01
N VAL A 355 -8.97 -7.11 -9.93
CA VAL A 355 -8.49 -5.83 -10.47
C VAL A 355 -8.82 -5.75 -11.96
N THR A 356 -9.58 -4.76 -12.33
CA THR A 356 -9.79 -4.31 -13.71
C THR A 356 -9.51 -2.82 -13.73
N LEU A 357 -8.50 -2.39 -14.49
CA LEU A 357 -8.11 -1.00 -14.57
C LEU A 357 -8.95 -0.24 -15.57
N ASP A 358 -9.32 0.98 -15.24
CA ASP A 358 -9.93 1.95 -16.17
C ASP A 358 -8.86 2.67 -17.02
N ALA A 359 -9.28 3.64 -17.80
CA ALA A 359 -8.40 4.41 -18.68
C ALA A 359 -7.37 5.28 -17.92
N ASN A 360 -7.59 5.53 -16.62
CA ASN A 360 -6.70 6.29 -15.77
C ASN A 360 -5.70 5.39 -15.01
N GLY A 361 -5.82 4.06 -15.15
CA GLY A 361 -5.02 3.11 -14.38
C GLY A 361 -5.56 2.82 -12.97
N ASP A 362 -6.84 3.12 -12.73
CA ASP A 362 -7.53 2.97 -11.47
C ASP A 362 -8.47 1.76 -11.46
N PRO A 363 -8.49 0.94 -10.41
CA PRO A 363 -9.42 -0.18 -10.33
C PRO A 363 -10.73 0.22 -9.68
N ILE A 364 -11.81 -0.42 -10.11
CA ILE A 364 -13.08 -0.45 -9.41
C ILE A 364 -13.04 -1.61 -8.41
N LYS A 365 -13.07 -1.32 -7.11
CA LYS A 365 -12.94 -2.33 -6.04
C LYS A 365 -13.94 -2.07 -4.92
N SER A 366 -14.32 -3.15 -4.22
CA SER A 366 -15.10 -3.09 -2.99
C SER A 366 -14.28 -2.51 -1.84
N ALA A 367 -14.96 -1.91 -0.86
CA ALA A 367 -14.39 -1.52 0.43
C ALA A 367 -14.97 -2.41 1.53
N VAL A 368 -14.16 -2.68 2.54
CA VAL A 368 -14.58 -3.34 3.77
C VAL A 368 -14.78 -2.28 4.85
N ILE A 369 -15.81 -2.41 5.67
CA ILE A 369 -15.98 -1.62 6.90
C ILE A 369 -15.56 -2.46 8.08
N LYS A 370 -14.68 -1.92 8.91
CA LYS A 370 -14.23 -2.52 10.18
C LYS A 370 -14.52 -1.60 11.36
N GLU A 371 -14.58 -2.21 12.52
CA GLU A 371 -14.74 -1.54 13.82
C GLU A 371 -13.66 -2.04 14.78
N VAL A 372 -13.12 -1.15 15.61
CA VAL A 372 -12.29 -1.58 16.74
C VAL A 372 -13.21 -2.13 17.82
N LYS A 373 -13.04 -3.42 18.13
CA LYS A 373 -13.83 -4.12 19.16
C LYS A 373 -12.95 -5.10 19.93
N GLY A 374 -12.91 -4.92 21.26
CA GLY A 374 -12.06 -5.74 22.13
C GLY A 374 -10.57 -5.62 21.77
N GLY A 375 -10.12 -4.42 21.35
CA GLY A 375 -8.73 -4.16 20.95
C GLY A 375 -8.31 -4.85 19.64
N LYS A 376 -9.27 -5.15 18.74
CA LYS A 376 -9.03 -5.76 17.42
C LYS A 376 -9.86 -5.08 16.34
N PHE A 377 -9.37 -5.12 15.10
CA PHE A 377 -10.17 -4.76 13.93
C PHE A 377 -11.14 -5.90 13.60
N VAL A 378 -12.45 -5.62 13.65
CA VAL A 378 -13.50 -6.61 13.44
C VAL A 378 -14.31 -6.25 12.20
N TYR A 379 -14.49 -7.21 11.32
CA TYR A 379 -15.32 -7.08 10.12
C TYR A 379 -16.77 -6.69 10.45
N LYS A 380 -17.33 -5.77 9.69
CA LYS A 380 -18.75 -5.39 9.76
C LYS A 380 -19.49 -5.73 8.48
N THR A 381 -18.99 -5.26 7.35
CA THR A 381 -19.64 -5.46 6.04
C THR A 381 -18.67 -5.15 4.89
N THR A 382 -19.02 -5.64 3.71
CA THR A 382 -18.37 -5.28 2.44
C THR A 382 -19.31 -4.41 1.62
N ILE A 383 -18.81 -3.31 1.09
CA ILE A 383 -19.54 -2.39 0.22
C ILE A 383 -18.98 -2.52 -1.20
N ASN A 384 -19.84 -2.88 -2.13
CA ASN A 384 -19.50 -2.94 -3.55
C ASN A 384 -19.63 -1.55 -4.18
N PRO A 385 -18.85 -1.23 -5.23
CA PRO A 385 -18.92 0.01 -5.99
C PRO A 385 -20.27 0.28 -6.63
#